data_6d1fc956e74063d79b95bbe00a7a8a10
#
_entry.id   6d1fc956e74063d79b95bbe00a7a8a10
#
_cell.length_a   1.000
_cell.length_b   1.000
_cell.length_c   1.000
_cell.angle_alpha   90.00
_cell.angle_beta   90.00
_cell.angle_gamma   90.00
#
_symmetry.space_group_name_H-M   'P 1'
#
loop_
_entity.id
_entity.type
_entity.pdbx_description
1 polymer ?
#
loop_
_entity_poly.entity_id
_entity_poly.type
_entity_poly.pdbx_seq_one_letter_code
_entity_poly.pdbx_strand_id
1 'polypeptide(L)'
;MDAKLQRVLMKDALNENFDETEEGIFFPKHGFMLSGEYMDRVNGGEATFTKNLIPKEALIHVLNVAIGSKAKPAGSYLALFNGATAPADNWTAANFAATAGEIVSLTEGYTNATRPQFIPSDSTDQKYIDNFGSVASVTIATTSQVNVTGVALLTNNQRG
;
A
#
# COMPACT_ATOMS: atom_id res chain seq x y z
N MET A 1 26.52 37.13 2.33
CA MET A 1 26.14 36.04 3.28
C MET A 1 27.43 35.48 3.83
N ASP A 2 27.53 35.33 5.16
CA ASP A 2 28.75 34.80 5.81
C ASP A 2 28.99 33.35 5.38
N ALA A 3 30.23 33.02 5.01
CA ALA A 3 30.63 31.66 4.59
C ALA A 3 30.38 30.60 5.66
N LYS A 4 30.41 31.01 6.94
CA LYS A 4 30.10 30.14 8.07
C LYS A 4 28.60 29.83 8.09
N LEU A 5 27.72 30.79 7.85
CA LEU A 5 26.27 30.62 7.78
C LEU A 5 25.87 29.76 6.58
N GLN A 6 26.51 29.95 5.42
CA GLN A 6 26.28 29.09 4.25
C GLN A 6 26.64 27.63 4.53
N ARG A 7 27.74 27.36 5.22
CA ARG A 7 28.13 25.99 5.61
C ARG A 7 27.14 25.35 6.57
N VAL A 8 26.63 26.11 7.55
CA VAL A 8 25.62 25.62 8.50
C VAL A 8 24.32 25.27 7.78
N LEU A 9 23.81 26.19 6.95
CA LEU A 9 22.59 25.94 6.16
C LEU A 9 22.73 24.77 5.17
N MET A 10 23.93 24.64 4.56
CA MET A 10 24.22 23.53 3.67
C MET A 10 24.31 22.19 4.41
N LYS A 11 24.91 22.21 5.63
CA LYS A 11 24.97 21.04 6.48
C LYS A 11 23.59 20.63 6.97
N ASP A 12 22.74 21.57 7.37
CA ASP A 12 21.36 21.27 7.79
C ASP A 12 20.53 20.69 6.63
N ALA A 13 20.63 21.27 5.43
CA ALA A 13 19.94 20.75 4.24
C ALA A 13 20.45 19.36 3.83
N LEU A 14 21.74 19.08 4.03
CA LEU A 14 22.31 17.75 3.79
C LEU A 14 21.86 16.76 4.88
N ASN A 15 21.79 17.17 6.15
CA ASN A 15 21.34 16.33 7.25
C ASN A 15 19.87 15.95 7.16
N GLU A 16 19.03 16.73 6.49
CA GLU A 16 17.65 16.35 6.18
C GLU A 16 17.55 15.18 5.21
N ASN A 17 18.51 15.07 4.28
CA ASN A 17 18.48 14.13 3.17
C ASN A 17 19.55 13.04 3.23
N PHE A 18 20.58 13.20 4.07
CA PHE A 18 21.71 12.30 4.17
C PHE A 18 22.10 12.07 5.63
N ASP A 19 22.59 10.86 5.92
CA ASP A 19 23.32 10.55 7.16
C ASP A 19 24.81 10.79 6.92
N GLU A 20 25.48 11.43 7.89
CA GLU A 20 26.94 11.68 7.90
C GLU A 20 27.63 10.66 8.81
N THR A 21 28.63 9.97 8.31
CA THR A 21 29.51 9.13 9.13
C THR A 21 30.54 9.98 9.89
N GLU A 22 31.24 9.38 10.87
CA GLU A 22 32.33 10.03 11.62
C GLU A 22 33.45 10.50 10.69
N GLU A 23 33.64 9.84 9.54
CA GLU A 23 34.62 10.21 8.51
C GLU A 23 34.12 11.30 7.55
N GLY A 24 32.91 11.81 7.75
CA GLY A 24 32.33 12.87 6.91
C GLY A 24 31.79 12.38 5.57
N ILE A 25 31.44 11.09 5.45
CA ILE A 25 30.83 10.54 4.26
C ILE A 25 29.30 10.68 4.37
N PHE A 26 28.66 11.22 3.33
CA PHE A 26 27.22 11.40 3.27
C PHE A 26 26.55 10.23 2.55
N PHE A 27 25.63 9.56 3.24
CA PHE A 27 24.76 8.54 2.65
C PHE A 27 23.33 9.10 2.49
N PRO A 28 22.67 8.92 1.34
CA PRO A 28 21.28 9.32 1.18
C PRO A 28 20.37 8.62 2.21
N LYS A 29 19.59 9.38 2.98
CA LYS A 29 18.57 8.83 3.89
C LYS A 29 17.44 8.14 3.12
N HIS A 30 17.23 8.56 1.87
CA HIS A 30 16.22 8.01 1.00
C HIS A 30 16.82 6.92 0.12
N GLY A 31 16.77 5.69 0.60
CA GLY A 31 17.16 4.53 -0.18
C GLY A 31 16.06 4.18 -1.20
N PHE A 32 15.31 3.13 -0.91
CA PHE A 32 14.20 2.69 -1.73
C PHE A 32 12.88 3.29 -1.21
N MET A 33 12.22 4.11 -2.04
CA MET A 33 10.91 4.66 -1.73
C MET A 33 9.83 3.85 -2.46
N LEU A 34 8.84 3.37 -1.71
CA LEU A 34 7.66 2.71 -2.24
C LEU A 34 6.44 3.58 -1.97
N SER A 35 5.66 3.84 -3.01
CA SER A 35 4.36 4.50 -2.90
C SER A 35 3.32 3.74 -3.72
N GLY A 36 2.06 3.92 -3.40
CA GLY A 36 0.96 3.31 -4.14
C GLY A 36 -0.26 4.21 -4.16
N GLU A 37 -1.12 3.96 -5.13
CA GLU A 37 -2.40 4.64 -5.28
C GLU A 37 -3.45 3.63 -5.69
N TYR A 38 -4.63 3.72 -5.09
CA TYR A 38 -5.80 2.98 -5.52
C TYR A 38 -6.67 3.85 -6.42
N MET A 39 -7.13 3.27 -7.51
CA MET A 39 -8.20 3.81 -8.31
C MET A 39 -9.44 2.93 -8.13
N ASP A 40 -10.53 3.51 -7.71
CA ASP A 40 -11.81 2.84 -7.65
C ASP A 40 -12.84 3.50 -8.57
N ARG A 41 -13.82 2.71 -8.99
CA ARG A 41 -14.93 3.16 -9.83
C ARG A 41 -16.19 2.36 -9.50
N VAL A 42 -17.29 3.04 -9.27
CA VAL A 42 -18.59 2.41 -8.99
C VAL A 42 -19.46 2.48 -10.23
N ASN A 43 -19.98 1.34 -10.67
CA ASN A 43 -20.92 1.21 -11.81
C ASN A 43 -20.47 1.93 -13.09
N GLY A 44 -19.17 1.95 -13.37
CA GLY A 44 -18.62 2.63 -14.55
C GLY A 44 -18.63 4.16 -14.47
N GLY A 45 -18.94 4.73 -13.30
CA GLY A 45 -18.89 6.16 -13.04
C GLY A 45 -17.49 6.77 -13.06
N GLU A 46 -17.33 7.94 -12.48
CA GLU A 46 -16.03 8.60 -12.37
C GLU A 46 -15.05 7.80 -11.50
N ALA A 47 -13.78 7.88 -11.83
CA ALA A 47 -12.72 7.25 -11.06
C ALA A 47 -12.31 8.13 -9.89
N THR A 48 -12.16 7.53 -8.72
CA THR A 48 -11.58 8.16 -7.52
C THR A 48 -10.18 7.62 -7.31
N PHE A 49 -9.25 8.49 -6.95
CA PHE A 49 -7.86 8.13 -6.68
C PHE A 49 -7.52 8.40 -5.22
N THR A 50 -6.96 7.42 -4.54
CA THR A 50 -6.59 7.51 -3.14
C THR A 50 -5.18 7.03 -2.92
N LYS A 51 -4.34 7.86 -2.29
CA LYS A 51 -2.99 7.46 -1.89
C LYS A 51 -3.03 6.35 -0.86
N ASN A 52 -2.17 5.35 -1.06
CA ASN A 52 -2.05 4.21 -0.17
C ASN A 52 -1.09 4.50 0.99
N LEU A 53 -1.49 4.12 2.21
CA LEU A 53 -0.56 3.93 3.31
C LEU A 53 0.08 2.54 3.17
N ILE A 54 1.41 2.46 3.24
CA ILE A 54 2.14 1.19 3.23
C ILE A 54 2.64 0.94 4.65
N PRO A 55 2.00 0.03 5.42
CA PRO A 55 2.40 -0.26 6.80
C PRO A 55 3.81 -0.84 6.88
N LYS A 56 4.43 -0.74 8.04
CA LYS A 56 5.79 -1.26 8.30
C LYS A 56 5.93 -2.75 7.91
N GLU A 57 4.94 -3.58 8.20
CA GLU A 57 4.96 -5.00 7.80
C GLU A 57 5.05 -5.17 6.28
N ALA A 58 4.32 -4.37 5.51
CA ALA A 58 4.35 -4.42 4.05
C ALA A 58 5.71 -3.98 3.49
N LEU A 59 6.32 -2.93 4.05
CA LEU A 59 7.67 -2.49 3.67
C LEU A 59 8.71 -3.59 3.93
N ILE A 60 8.66 -4.20 5.11
CA ILE A 60 9.54 -5.34 5.47
C ILE A 60 9.31 -6.51 4.51
N HIS A 61 8.05 -6.81 4.18
CA HIS A 61 7.72 -7.88 3.24
C HIS A 61 8.34 -7.63 1.87
N VAL A 62 8.15 -6.43 1.30
CA VAL A 62 8.70 -6.06 -0.01
C VAL A 62 10.23 -6.15 -0.01
N LEU A 63 10.91 -5.63 1.00
CA LEU A 63 12.36 -5.72 1.11
C LEU A 63 12.85 -7.18 1.16
N ASN A 64 12.18 -8.04 1.94
CA ASN A 64 12.55 -9.45 2.07
C ASN A 64 12.32 -10.24 0.78
N VAL A 65 11.29 -9.89 0.00
CA VAL A 65 11.00 -10.54 -1.29
C VAL A 65 11.89 -9.99 -2.41
N ALA A 66 12.13 -8.68 -2.45
CA ALA A 66 12.87 -8.05 -3.55
C ALA A 66 14.39 -8.21 -3.42
N ILE A 67 14.92 -8.14 -2.19
CA ILE A 67 16.37 -8.11 -1.93
C ILE A 67 16.81 -9.28 -1.04
N GLY A 68 15.93 -9.70 -0.12
CA GLY A 68 16.19 -10.82 0.79
C GLY A 68 15.96 -12.18 0.13
N SER A 69 15.79 -13.20 0.97
CA SER A 69 15.60 -14.60 0.53
C SER A 69 14.16 -15.10 0.63
N LYS A 70 13.19 -14.24 0.96
CA LYS A 70 11.79 -14.64 1.11
C LYS A 70 11.17 -14.90 -0.26
N ALA A 71 10.52 -16.04 -0.43
CA ALA A 71 9.83 -16.38 -1.66
C ALA A 71 8.70 -15.37 -1.96
N LYS A 72 8.51 -15.04 -3.24
CA LYS A 72 7.40 -14.22 -3.70
C LYS A 72 6.08 -14.96 -3.39
N PRO A 73 5.06 -14.29 -2.82
CA PRO A 73 3.74 -14.88 -2.62
C PRO A 73 3.12 -15.36 -3.93
N ALA A 74 2.25 -16.37 -3.86
CA ALA A 74 1.52 -16.89 -5.02
C ALA A 74 0.58 -15.86 -5.65
N GLY A 75 0.16 -14.84 -4.88
CA GLY A 75 -0.68 -13.75 -5.37
C GLY A 75 -0.84 -12.65 -4.34
N SER A 76 -1.42 -11.55 -4.79
CA SER A 76 -1.87 -10.44 -3.97
C SER A 76 -3.38 -10.26 -4.15
N TYR A 77 -4.09 -9.87 -3.11
CA TYR A 77 -5.55 -9.85 -3.07
C TYR A 77 -6.05 -8.59 -2.39
N LEU A 78 -7.18 -8.07 -2.87
CA LEU A 78 -7.78 -6.86 -2.37
C LEU A 78 -8.84 -7.19 -1.31
N ALA A 79 -8.68 -6.65 -0.11
CA ALA A 79 -9.63 -6.78 0.99
C ALA A 79 -10.37 -5.44 1.19
N LEU A 80 -11.69 -5.44 1.05
CA LEU A 80 -12.52 -4.27 1.31
C LEU A 80 -12.86 -4.21 2.80
N PHE A 81 -12.87 -3.01 3.36
CA PHE A 81 -13.19 -2.80 4.76
C PHE A 81 -14.10 -1.60 4.97
N ASN A 82 -14.82 -1.57 6.10
CA ASN A 82 -15.79 -0.53 6.43
C ASN A 82 -15.64 0.05 7.85
N GLY A 83 -14.59 -0.32 8.56
CA GLY A 83 -14.33 0.20 9.90
C GLY A 83 -14.03 1.70 9.92
N ALA A 84 -14.22 2.32 11.07
CA ALA A 84 -13.94 3.74 11.29
C ALA A 84 -12.47 4.01 11.67
N THR A 85 -11.69 2.97 11.97
CA THR A 85 -10.29 3.12 12.35
C THR A 85 -9.44 3.50 11.14
N ALA A 86 -8.77 4.63 11.21
CA ALA A 86 -7.87 5.06 10.15
C ALA A 86 -6.68 4.09 10.00
N PRO A 87 -6.25 3.78 8.77
CA PRO A 87 -5.05 2.99 8.53
C PRO A 87 -3.84 3.56 9.27
N ALA A 88 -3.03 2.69 9.87
CA ALA A 88 -1.86 3.06 10.64
C ALA A 88 -0.67 2.15 10.35
N ASP A 89 0.54 2.61 10.65
CA ASP A 89 1.79 1.91 10.39
C ASP A 89 1.91 0.55 11.11
N ASN A 90 1.18 0.38 12.22
CA ASN A 90 1.15 -0.85 13.01
C ASN A 90 0.10 -1.87 12.56
N TRP A 91 -0.62 -1.62 11.47
CA TRP A 91 -1.51 -2.63 10.90
C TRP A 91 -0.69 -3.78 10.31
N THR A 92 -1.15 -5.00 10.59
CA THR A 92 -0.54 -6.24 10.13
C THR A 92 -1.58 -7.12 9.46
N ALA A 93 -1.15 -8.09 8.65
CA ALA A 93 -2.06 -9.07 8.08
C ALA A 93 -2.84 -9.84 9.14
N ALA A 94 -2.24 -10.08 10.31
CA ALA A 94 -2.86 -10.80 11.42
C ALA A 94 -3.96 -10.01 12.13
N ASN A 95 -3.84 -8.67 12.23
CA ASN A 95 -4.84 -7.85 12.91
C ASN A 95 -5.80 -7.12 11.97
N PHE A 96 -5.56 -7.18 10.65
CA PHE A 96 -6.28 -6.42 9.65
C PHE A 96 -7.80 -6.60 9.73
N ALA A 97 -8.29 -7.84 9.68
CA ALA A 97 -9.72 -8.10 9.60
C ALA A 97 -10.50 -7.48 10.78
N ALA A 98 -9.98 -7.62 12.00
CA ALA A 98 -10.59 -7.08 13.20
C ALA A 98 -10.41 -5.56 13.33
N THR A 99 -9.23 -5.03 12.98
CA THR A 99 -8.90 -3.61 13.17
C THR A 99 -9.56 -2.73 12.10
N ALA A 100 -9.52 -3.18 10.85
CA ALA A 100 -10.09 -2.46 9.72
C ALA A 100 -11.60 -2.68 9.56
N GLY A 101 -12.16 -3.74 10.16
CA GLY A 101 -13.53 -4.15 9.92
C GLY A 101 -13.69 -4.68 8.49
N GLU A 102 -13.01 -5.78 8.17
CA GLU A 102 -13.11 -6.35 6.83
C GLU A 102 -14.55 -6.77 6.50
N ILE A 103 -15.01 -6.45 5.29
CA ILE A 103 -16.33 -6.84 4.81
C ILE A 103 -16.29 -8.32 4.40
N VAL A 104 -16.82 -9.20 5.23
CA VAL A 104 -16.74 -10.67 5.02
C VAL A 104 -18.07 -11.30 4.63
N SER A 105 -19.21 -10.61 4.80
CA SER A 105 -20.53 -11.14 4.48
C SER A 105 -20.71 -11.34 2.97
N LEU A 106 -21.24 -12.49 2.58
CA LEU A 106 -21.60 -12.79 1.18
C LEU A 106 -23.00 -12.28 0.81
N THR A 107 -23.82 -11.94 1.80
CA THR A 107 -25.19 -11.48 1.61
C THR A 107 -25.37 -9.99 1.88
N GLU A 108 -24.62 -9.44 2.84
CA GLU A 108 -24.68 -8.02 3.23
C GLU A 108 -23.41 -7.24 2.83
N GLY A 109 -22.53 -7.85 2.05
CA GLY A 109 -21.29 -7.27 1.55
C GLY A 109 -21.16 -7.43 0.04
N TYR A 110 -20.23 -8.29 -0.40
CA TYR A 110 -20.01 -8.57 -1.82
C TYR A 110 -19.93 -10.08 -2.08
N THR A 111 -20.30 -10.51 -3.31
CA THR A 111 -20.56 -11.91 -3.66
C THR A 111 -19.32 -12.78 -3.82
N ASN A 112 -18.13 -12.20 -3.98
CA ASN A 112 -16.91 -13.00 -4.16
C ASN A 112 -16.62 -13.85 -2.92
N ALA A 113 -16.49 -15.15 -3.07
CA ALA A 113 -16.22 -16.08 -1.97
C ALA A 113 -14.86 -15.85 -1.30
N THR A 114 -13.90 -15.32 -2.06
CA THR A 114 -12.56 -14.94 -1.60
C THR A 114 -12.29 -13.48 -1.94
N ARG A 115 -11.21 -12.92 -1.40
CA ARG A 115 -10.72 -11.62 -1.82
C ARG A 115 -10.40 -11.63 -3.31
N PRO A 116 -10.84 -10.64 -4.09
CA PRO A 116 -10.47 -10.55 -5.52
C PRO A 116 -8.96 -10.40 -5.69
N GLN A 117 -8.43 -11.08 -6.68
CA GLN A 117 -7.00 -11.06 -6.95
C GLN A 117 -6.58 -9.75 -7.60
N PHE A 118 -5.47 -9.19 -7.13
CA PHE A 118 -4.73 -8.13 -7.80
C PHE A 118 -3.73 -8.78 -8.76
N ILE A 119 -3.92 -8.58 -10.06
CA ILE A 119 -3.10 -9.17 -11.12
C ILE A 119 -2.37 -8.05 -11.85
N PRO A 120 -1.17 -7.67 -11.40
CA PRO A 120 -0.39 -6.63 -12.07
C PRO A 120 0.28 -7.13 -13.34
N SER A 121 0.53 -6.21 -14.26
CA SER A 121 1.47 -6.42 -15.36
C SER A 121 2.89 -6.09 -14.91
N ASP A 122 3.87 -6.83 -15.39
CA ASP A 122 5.28 -6.51 -15.14
C ASP A 122 5.64 -5.18 -15.82
N SER A 123 6.43 -4.36 -15.13
CA SER A 123 6.97 -3.13 -15.72
C SER A 123 8.10 -3.47 -16.68
N THR A 124 8.09 -2.87 -17.87
CA THR A 124 9.14 -3.03 -18.89
C THR A 124 10.00 -1.79 -19.02
N ASP A 125 9.42 -0.61 -18.92
CA ASP A 125 10.08 0.69 -19.14
C ASP A 125 9.59 1.77 -18.15
N GLN A 126 8.65 1.43 -17.25
CA GLN A 126 8.02 2.32 -16.30
C GLN A 126 8.58 2.08 -14.89
N LYS A 127 8.51 3.08 -14.04
CA LYS A 127 8.92 2.99 -12.63
C LYS A 127 7.77 2.57 -11.70
N TYR A 128 6.71 1.97 -12.25
CA TYR A 128 5.54 1.50 -11.52
C TYR A 128 5.01 0.22 -12.15
N ILE A 129 4.18 -0.48 -11.41
CA ILE A 129 3.35 -1.59 -11.90
C ILE A 129 1.89 -1.25 -11.61
N ASP A 130 1.00 -1.65 -12.48
CA ASP A 130 -0.44 -1.48 -12.33
C ASP A 130 -1.21 -2.74 -12.74
N ASN A 131 -2.52 -2.73 -12.53
CA ASN A 131 -3.42 -3.81 -12.94
C ASN A 131 -4.52 -3.32 -13.90
N PHE A 132 -4.31 -2.26 -14.64
CA PHE A 132 -5.31 -1.74 -15.58
C PHE A 132 -5.73 -2.76 -16.65
N GLY A 133 -4.83 -3.67 -17.02
CA GLY A 133 -5.13 -4.78 -17.93
C GLY A 133 -5.98 -5.90 -17.31
N SER A 134 -6.09 -5.95 -15.97
CA SER A 134 -6.86 -6.97 -15.23
C SER A 134 -7.42 -6.38 -13.94
N VAL A 135 -8.38 -5.47 -14.08
CA VAL A 135 -9.01 -4.77 -12.95
C VAL A 135 -9.78 -5.74 -12.08
N ALA A 136 -9.49 -5.73 -10.77
CA ALA A 136 -10.26 -6.50 -9.80
C ALA A 136 -11.66 -5.91 -9.63
N SER A 137 -12.68 -6.76 -9.63
CA SER A 137 -14.07 -6.33 -9.51
C SER A 137 -14.81 -7.09 -8.42
N VAL A 138 -15.75 -6.41 -7.78
CA VAL A 138 -16.66 -6.97 -6.79
C VAL A 138 -18.09 -6.63 -7.17
N THR A 139 -19.02 -7.54 -6.86
CA THR A 139 -20.45 -7.29 -6.99
C THR A 139 -21.05 -7.18 -5.60
N ILE A 140 -21.68 -6.05 -5.30
CA ILE A 140 -22.38 -5.84 -4.04
C ILE A 140 -23.58 -6.79 -3.96
N ALA A 141 -23.69 -7.49 -2.84
CA ALA A 141 -24.68 -8.54 -2.64
C ALA A 141 -26.00 -8.04 -2.05
N THR A 142 -25.92 -7.01 -1.20
CA THR A 142 -27.11 -6.45 -0.53
C THR A 142 -27.89 -5.51 -1.43
N THR A 143 -29.20 -5.43 -1.19
CA THR A 143 -30.07 -4.40 -1.77
C THR A 143 -29.96 -3.06 -1.04
N SER A 144 -29.35 -3.06 0.13
CA SER A 144 -29.01 -1.86 0.90
C SER A 144 -27.68 -1.27 0.46
N GLN A 145 -27.29 -0.14 1.05
CA GLN A 145 -26.01 0.48 0.79
C GLN A 145 -24.91 -0.22 1.59
N VAL A 146 -23.82 -0.60 0.94
CA VAL A 146 -22.58 -1.03 1.60
C VAL A 146 -21.64 0.18 1.69
N ASN A 147 -21.27 0.56 2.90
CA ASN A 147 -20.23 1.55 3.10
C ASN A 147 -18.86 0.87 2.96
N VAL A 148 -18.02 1.36 2.07
CA VAL A 148 -16.63 0.92 1.90
C VAL A 148 -15.76 2.11 2.25
N THR A 149 -14.98 2.00 3.34
CA THR A 149 -14.09 3.06 3.79
C THR A 149 -12.67 2.92 3.23
N GLY A 150 -12.34 1.74 2.69
CA GLY A 150 -11.06 1.55 2.04
C GLY A 150 -10.84 0.13 1.53
N VAL A 151 -9.66 -0.05 0.93
CA VAL A 151 -9.18 -1.31 0.40
C VAL A 151 -7.74 -1.55 0.87
N ALA A 152 -7.40 -2.80 1.15
CA ALA A 152 -6.04 -3.21 1.50
C ALA A 152 -5.54 -4.30 0.56
N LEU A 153 -4.24 -4.30 0.28
CA LEU A 153 -3.57 -5.34 -0.50
C LEU A 153 -2.92 -6.36 0.46
N LEU A 154 -3.32 -7.60 0.37
CA LEU A 154 -2.88 -8.71 1.22
C LEU A 154 -2.37 -9.88 0.39
N THR A 155 -1.56 -10.76 0.99
CA THR A 155 -0.99 -11.94 0.31
C THR A 155 -1.83 -13.23 0.50
N ASN A 156 -2.96 -13.13 1.20
CA ASN A 156 -3.88 -14.23 1.46
C ASN A 156 -5.26 -13.91 0.84
N ASN A 157 -5.87 -14.89 0.17
CA ASN A 157 -7.18 -14.75 -0.47
C ASN A 157 -8.36 -15.01 0.47
N GLN A 158 -8.14 -15.52 1.67
CA GLN A 158 -9.20 -15.78 2.65
C GLN A 158 -9.74 -14.47 3.21
N ARG A 159 -11.07 -14.37 3.36
CA ARG A 159 -11.77 -13.26 4.00
C ARG A 159 -11.90 -13.52 5.50
N GLY A 160 -11.66 -12.51 6.34
CA GLY A 160 -11.76 -12.59 7.80
C GLY A 160 -10.49 -13.00 8.51
#